data_a921cb33b9778e061ccf306d31c23e69
#
_entry.id   a921cb33b9778e061ccf306d31c23e69
#
_cell.length_a   1.000
_cell.length_b   1.000
_cell.length_c   1.000
_cell.angle_alpha   90.00
_cell.angle_beta   90.00
_cell.angle_gamma   90.00
#
_symmetry.space_group_name_H-M   'P 1'
#
loop_
_entity.id
_entity.type
_entity.pdbx_description
1 polymer ?
#
loop_
_entity_poly.entity_id
_entity_poly.type
_entity_poly.pdbx_seq_one_letter_code
_entity_poly.pdbx_strand_id
1 'polypeptide(L)'
;MMRRTLRVCMTLLCLIPGMGQTCGYDALYPNPFEQSWPGALDVAMATAAAVNDDRVARLPTLTGEAGFARSQAWLQTLKSRFQQAGVRGGVSILLIDSGLWSRLRGKESLLLQLHTAGPHPRDRMMLLSEAALDALLAGTLTIEEALRLGVVALPGEEGRQLQHDLHLALGS
;
A
#
# COMPACT_ATOMS: atom_id res chain seq x y z
N MET A 1 40.10 -51.21 30.61
CA MET A 1 38.90 -51.16 29.73
C MET A 1 38.12 -49.89 30.03
N MET A 2 38.24 -48.89 29.17
CA MET A 2 37.70 -47.53 29.42
C MET A 2 36.59 -47.29 28.39
N ARG A 3 35.32 -47.28 28.84
CA ARG A 3 34.16 -47.03 28.00
C ARG A 3 34.01 -45.51 27.83
N ARG A 4 34.35 -44.99 26.63
CA ARG A 4 34.07 -43.61 26.21
C ARG A 4 32.57 -43.50 25.86
N THR A 5 31.78 -42.87 26.70
CA THR A 5 30.42 -42.46 26.38
C THR A 5 30.48 -41.19 25.51
N LEU A 6 30.18 -41.33 24.25
CA LEU A 6 30.01 -40.23 23.31
C LEU A 6 28.65 -39.54 23.58
N ARG A 7 28.70 -38.35 24.17
CA ARG A 7 27.50 -37.49 24.30
C ARG A 7 27.29 -36.77 22.97
N VAL A 8 26.32 -37.24 22.22
CA VAL A 8 25.80 -36.55 21.06
C VAL A 8 24.90 -35.42 21.59
N CYS A 9 25.41 -34.19 21.55
CA CYS A 9 24.62 -32.99 21.79
C CYS A 9 23.85 -32.66 20.51
N MET A 10 22.59 -33.10 20.47
CA MET A 10 21.68 -32.79 19.36
C MET A 10 21.14 -31.38 19.59
N THR A 11 21.80 -30.41 18.96
CA THR A 11 21.34 -29.03 18.91
C THR A 11 20.12 -28.97 17.99
N LEU A 12 18.94 -28.98 18.60
CA LEU A 12 17.67 -28.73 17.90
C LEU A 12 17.61 -27.25 17.54
N LEU A 13 18.06 -26.91 16.34
CA LEU A 13 17.93 -25.57 15.78
C LEU A 13 16.45 -25.36 15.46
N CYS A 14 15.72 -24.68 16.34
CA CYS A 14 14.38 -24.22 16.05
C CYS A 14 14.44 -23.20 14.92
N LEU A 15 14.24 -23.64 13.69
CA LEU A 15 13.87 -22.83 12.54
C LEU A 15 12.47 -22.28 12.83
N ILE A 16 12.39 -21.08 13.40
CA ILE A 16 11.17 -20.31 13.43
C ILE A 16 11.01 -19.79 11.99
N PRO A 17 10.00 -20.26 11.22
CA PRO A 17 9.69 -19.62 9.96
C PRO A 17 9.22 -18.21 10.31
N GLY A 18 10.02 -17.21 9.98
CA GLY A 18 9.58 -15.85 9.99
C GLY A 18 8.34 -15.79 9.09
N MET A 19 7.19 -15.44 9.63
CA MET A 19 6.01 -15.11 8.85
C MET A 19 6.34 -13.84 8.07
N GLY A 20 7.03 -13.99 6.93
CA GLY A 20 7.16 -12.94 5.94
C GLY A 20 5.75 -12.62 5.47
N GLN A 21 5.27 -11.43 5.74
CA GLN A 21 4.03 -10.95 5.15
C GLN A 21 4.29 -10.74 3.67
N THR A 22 3.81 -11.67 2.86
CA THR A 22 3.90 -11.59 1.41
C THR A 22 2.88 -10.61 0.89
N CYS A 23 3.31 -9.54 0.25
CA CYS A 23 2.43 -8.73 -0.58
C CYS A 23 2.25 -9.43 -1.94
N GLY A 24 1.23 -9.04 -2.72
CA GLY A 24 0.90 -9.66 -4.01
C GLY A 24 2.00 -9.68 -5.07
N TYR A 25 3.14 -9.10 -4.76
CA TYR A 25 4.34 -9.18 -5.59
C TYR A 25 5.21 -10.41 -5.31
N ASP A 26 5.05 -11.04 -4.14
CA ASP A 26 5.78 -12.27 -3.78
C ASP A 26 5.02 -13.50 -4.28
N ALA A 27 5.01 -13.72 -5.51
CA ALA A 27 4.35 -14.58 -6.48
C ALA A 27 3.90 -16.02 -6.11
N LEU A 28 3.76 -16.40 -4.84
CA LEU A 28 3.42 -17.79 -4.48
C LEU A 28 2.08 -17.96 -3.74
N TYR A 29 1.04 -17.25 -4.10
CA TYR A 29 -0.34 -17.29 -3.56
C TYR A 29 -0.66 -16.25 -2.48
N PRO A 30 -0.75 -14.96 -2.82
CA PRO A 30 -1.47 -14.08 -1.94
C PRO A 30 -2.97 -14.42 -2.04
N ASN A 31 -3.57 -14.71 -0.91
CA ASN A 31 -5.01 -14.56 -0.81
C ASN A 31 -5.30 -13.05 -0.68
N PRO A 32 -5.72 -12.34 -1.74
CA PRO A 32 -5.94 -10.90 -1.67
C PRO A 32 -7.02 -10.53 -0.64
N PHE A 33 -7.81 -11.51 -0.20
CA PHE A 33 -8.85 -11.33 0.81
C PHE A 33 -8.34 -11.39 2.25
N GLU A 34 -7.19 -12.01 2.53
CA GLU A 34 -6.61 -12.03 3.88
C GLU A 34 -5.98 -10.70 4.28
N GLN A 35 -5.60 -9.89 3.30
CA GLN A 35 -5.03 -8.55 3.53
C GLN A 35 -6.01 -7.44 3.13
N SER A 36 -7.25 -7.79 2.78
CA SER A 36 -8.25 -6.82 2.38
C SER A 36 -8.73 -6.00 3.59
N TRP A 37 -9.12 -4.78 3.32
CA TRP A 37 -9.78 -3.90 4.28
C TRP A 37 -11.23 -3.67 3.85
N PRO A 38 -12.17 -3.39 4.78
CA PRO A 38 -13.52 -3.02 4.41
C PRO A 38 -13.52 -1.89 3.36
N GLY A 39 -14.21 -2.10 2.24
CA GLY A 39 -14.22 -1.19 1.09
C GLY A 39 -13.16 -1.47 0.01
N ALA A 40 -12.19 -2.36 0.24
CA ALA A 40 -11.19 -2.67 -0.78
C ALA A 40 -11.80 -3.31 -2.03
N LEU A 41 -12.82 -4.17 -1.86
CA LEU A 41 -13.55 -4.77 -2.97
C LEU A 41 -14.30 -3.71 -3.78
N ASP A 42 -14.92 -2.74 -3.11
CA ASP A 42 -15.66 -1.66 -3.79
C ASP A 42 -14.70 -0.84 -4.65
N VAL A 43 -13.51 -0.50 -4.13
CA VAL A 43 -12.46 0.20 -4.88
C VAL A 43 -11.97 -0.65 -6.06
N ALA A 44 -11.81 -1.97 -5.90
CA ALA A 44 -11.41 -2.87 -6.98
C ALA A 44 -12.45 -2.88 -8.10
N MET A 45 -13.73 -3.03 -7.76
CA MET A 45 -14.84 -3.03 -8.72
C MET A 45 -14.96 -1.68 -9.44
N ALA A 46 -14.87 -0.58 -8.69
CA ALA A 46 -14.90 0.77 -9.23
C ALA A 46 -13.73 1.02 -10.20
N THR A 47 -12.54 0.52 -9.85
CA THR A 47 -11.37 0.62 -10.74
C THR A 47 -11.57 -0.17 -12.02
N ALA A 48 -12.10 -1.39 -11.94
CA ALA A 48 -12.39 -2.20 -13.13
C ALA A 48 -13.40 -1.49 -14.05
N ALA A 49 -14.44 -0.88 -13.50
CA ALA A 49 -15.40 -0.07 -14.25
C ALA A 49 -14.73 1.15 -14.89
N ALA A 50 -13.97 1.93 -14.12
CA ALA A 50 -13.29 3.12 -14.62
C ALA A 50 -12.27 2.81 -15.74
N VAL A 51 -11.58 1.67 -15.67
CA VAL A 51 -10.69 1.20 -16.73
C VAL A 51 -11.46 0.77 -17.97
N ASN A 52 -12.60 0.09 -17.81
CA ASN A 52 -13.43 -0.32 -18.96
C ASN A 52 -14.10 0.89 -19.65
N ASP A 53 -14.35 1.96 -18.92
CA ASP A 53 -14.93 3.22 -19.41
C ASP A 53 -13.85 4.23 -19.87
N ASP A 54 -12.60 3.82 -20.01
CA ASP A 54 -11.44 4.64 -20.40
C ASP A 54 -11.24 5.90 -19.55
N ARG A 55 -11.72 5.88 -18.29
CA ARG A 55 -11.55 6.98 -17.31
C ARG A 55 -10.22 6.90 -16.58
N VAL A 56 -9.66 5.71 -16.46
CA VAL A 56 -8.36 5.42 -15.88
C VAL A 56 -7.62 4.47 -16.80
N ALA A 57 -6.36 4.77 -17.09
CA ALA A 57 -5.56 3.95 -17.99
C ALA A 57 -5.32 2.55 -17.41
N ARG A 58 -5.43 1.54 -18.27
CA ARG A 58 -5.05 0.18 -17.90
C ARG A 58 -3.53 0.09 -17.75
N LEU A 59 -3.07 -0.33 -16.59
CA LEU A 59 -1.65 -0.55 -16.37
C LEU A 59 -1.19 -1.92 -16.89
N PRO A 60 0.05 -2.03 -17.37
CA PRO A 60 0.66 -3.33 -17.65
C PRO A 60 0.82 -4.11 -16.34
N THR A 61 0.46 -5.40 -16.39
CA THR A 61 0.67 -6.30 -15.26
C THR A 61 2.16 -6.51 -15.04
N LEU A 62 2.66 -6.13 -13.88
CA LEU A 62 4.01 -6.41 -13.40
C LEU A 62 3.94 -7.25 -12.14
N THR A 63 4.81 -8.25 -12.04
CA THR A 63 4.89 -9.15 -10.88
C THR A 63 6.27 -9.06 -10.24
N GLY A 64 6.40 -9.58 -9.03
CA GLY A 64 7.67 -9.66 -8.32
C GLY A 64 8.35 -8.29 -8.13
N GLU A 65 9.66 -8.27 -8.28
CA GLU A 65 10.49 -7.08 -8.05
C GLU A 65 10.11 -5.88 -8.93
N ALA A 66 9.74 -6.11 -10.20
CA ALA A 66 9.37 -5.02 -11.12
C ALA A 66 8.08 -4.33 -10.69
N GLY A 67 7.06 -5.09 -10.26
CA GLY A 67 5.81 -4.53 -9.72
C GLY A 67 6.05 -3.76 -8.43
N PHE A 68 6.82 -4.34 -7.52
CA PHE A 68 7.18 -3.70 -6.26
C PHE A 68 7.95 -2.39 -6.48
N ALA A 69 8.97 -2.39 -7.35
CA ALA A 69 9.74 -1.20 -7.66
C ALA A 69 8.87 -0.06 -8.23
N ARG A 70 7.88 -0.38 -9.08
CA ARG A 70 6.91 0.58 -9.59
C ARG A 70 6.10 1.21 -8.46
N SER A 71 5.49 0.40 -7.61
CA SER A 71 4.69 0.89 -6.48
C SER A 71 5.50 1.69 -5.48
N GLN A 72 6.74 1.27 -5.21
CA GLN A 72 7.67 2.03 -4.38
C GLN A 72 7.96 3.42 -4.98
N ALA A 73 8.21 3.52 -6.28
CA ALA A 73 8.47 4.78 -6.95
C ALA A 73 7.28 5.75 -6.83
N TRP A 74 6.05 5.26 -7.05
CA TRP A 74 4.85 6.05 -6.87
C TRP A 74 4.65 6.53 -5.44
N LEU A 75 4.83 5.65 -4.46
CA LEU A 75 4.69 6.01 -3.04
C LEU A 75 5.77 7.00 -2.59
N GLN A 76 6.99 6.94 -3.13
CA GLN A 76 8.03 7.95 -2.92
C GLN A 76 7.65 9.30 -3.54
N THR A 77 7.06 9.30 -4.72
CA THR A 77 6.55 10.51 -5.39
C THR A 77 5.42 11.13 -4.56
N LEU A 78 4.44 10.34 -4.12
CA LEU A 78 3.36 10.79 -3.26
C LEU A 78 3.89 11.37 -1.94
N LYS A 79 4.85 10.69 -1.30
CA LYS A 79 5.53 11.19 -0.10
C LYS A 79 6.14 12.57 -0.34
N SER A 80 6.85 12.74 -1.46
CA SER A 80 7.51 14.01 -1.79
C SER A 80 6.49 15.14 -1.98
N ARG A 81 5.38 14.89 -2.65
CA ARG A 81 4.30 15.86 -2.83
C ARG A 81 3.61 16.21 -1.51
N PHE A 82 3.33 15.22 -0.66
CA PHE A 82 2.80 15.45 0.68
C PHE A 82 3.75 16.31 1.53
N GLN A 83 5.04 16.06 1.45
CA GLN A 83 6.04 16.83 2.18
C GLN A 83 6.11 18.28 1.69
N GLN A 84 6.05 18.51 0.37
CA GLN A 84 6.00 19.84 -0.23
C GLN A 84 4.72 20.60 0.14
N ALA A 85 3.58 19.91 0.18
CA ALA A 85 2.30 20.47 0.62
C ALA A 85 2.20 20.70 2.14
N GLY A 86 3.24 20.33 2.90
CA GLY A 86 3.24 20.50 4.36
C GLY A 86 2.34 19.52 5.12
N VAL A 87 1.93 18.43 4.48
CA VAL A 87 1.12 17.37 5.12
C VAL A 87 1.89 16.75 6.28
N ARG A 88 1.20 16.57 7.41
CA ARG A 88 1.76 16.08 8.67
C ARG A 88 0.97 14.87 9.16
N GLY A 89 1.59 14.11 10.07
CA GLY A 89 0.95 12.97 10.74
C GLY A 89 1.10 11.66 9.98
N GLY A 90 0.32 10.66 10.41
CA GLY A 90 0.33 9.33 9.83
C GLY A 90 -0.71 9.17 8.73
N VAL A 91 -0.33 8.51 7.64
CA VAL A 91 -1.26 8.06 6.58
C VAL A 91 -0.92 6.61 6.28
N SER A 92 -1.87 5.71 6.51
CA SER A 92 -1.78 4.31 6.11
C SER A 92 -2.42 4.14 4.73
N ILE A 93 -1.70 3.54 3.81
CA ILE A 93 -2.08 3.40 2.39
C ILE A 93 -2.15 1.93 2.04
N LEU A 94 -3.26 1.50 1.45
CA LEU A 94 -3.40 0.19 0.85
C LEU A 94 -3.48 0.33 -0.68
N LEU A 95 -2.49 -0.22 -1.37
CA LEU A 95 -2.60 -0.51 -2.80
C LEU A 95 -3.33 -1.84 -2.96
N ILE A 96 -4.60 -1.78 -3.43
CA ILE A 96 -5.50 -2.94 -3.39
C ILE A 96 -5.09 -4.05 -4.36
N ASP A 97 -4.48 -3.69 -5.50
CA ASP A 97 -4.10 -4.64 -6.55
C ASP A 97 -3.02 -5.63 -6.06
N SER A 98 -2.09 -5.13 -5.26
CA SER A 98 -0.97 -5.91 -4.70
C SER A 98 -1.14 -6.28 -3.23
N GLY A 99 -2.18 -5.76 -2.56
CA GLY A 99 -2.32 -5.90 -1.11
C GLY A 99 -1.19 -5.23 -0.33
N LEU A 100 -0.49 -4.27 -0.94
CA LEU A 100 0.66 -3.60 -0.32
C LEU A 100 0.20 -2.54 0.68
N TRP A 101 0.33 -2.85 1.96
CA TRP A 101 0.21 -1.87 3.01
C TRP A 101 1.49 -1.05 3.16
N SER A 102 1.34 0.26 3.18
CA SER A 102 2.43 1.21 3.36
C SER A 102 2.01 2.32 4.32
N ARG A 103 2.98 2.99 4.93
CA ARG A 103 2.72 4.05 5.89
C ARG A 103 3.62 5.25 5.63
N LEU A 104 3.02 6.42 5.51
CA LEU A 104 3.71 7.70 5.62
C LEU A 104 3.59 8.22 7.04
N ARG A 105 4.68 8.59 7.68
CA ARG A 105 4.67 9.13 9.05
C ARG A 105 5.75 10.17 9.25
N GLY A 106 5.49 11.12 10.09
CA GLY A 106 6.44 12.16 10.48
C GLY A 106 5.78 13.51 10.76
N LYS A 107 6.50 14.37 11.47
CA LYS A 107 6.05 15.73 11.78
C LYS A 107 6.83 16.77 10.98
N GLU A 108 8.15 16.67 10.93
CA GLU A 108 9.03 17.59 10.20
C GLU A 108 9.38 17.06 8.83
N SER A 109 9.72 15.78 8.74
CA SER A 109 9.93 15.07 7.49
C SER A 109 9.11 13.78 7.47
N LEU A 110 8.53 13.46 6.31
CA LEU A 110 7.78 12.23 6.13
C LEU A 110 8.75 11.07 5.84
N LEU A 111 8.53 9.97 6.53
CA LEU A 111 9.20 8.69 6.29
C LEU A 111 8.19 7.74 5.65
N LEU A 112 8.59 7.05 4.59
CA LEU A 112 7.83 5.98 3.97
C LEU A 112 8.28 4.65 4.55
N GLN A 113 7.33 3.89 5.07
CA GLN A 113 7.48 2.49 5.48
C GLN A 113 6.66 1.63 4.52
N LEU A 114 7.28 0.64 3.91
CA LEU A 114 6.63 -0.33 3.03
C LEU A 114 6.43 -1.65 3.80
N HIS A 115 5.54 -2.52 3.31
CA HIS A 115 5.23 -3.82 3.90
C HIS A 115 4.82 -3.73 5.38
N THR A 116 3.95 -2.77 5.73
CA THR A 116 3.36 -2.76 7.08
C THR A 116 2.28 -3.83 7.19
N ALA A 117 2.07 -4.35 8.40
CA ALA A 117 1.10 -5.44 8.66
C ALA A 117 -0.37 -5.02 8.46
N GLY A 118 -0.61 -3.72 8.24
CA GLY A 118 -1.93 -3.13 8.14
C GLY A 118 -1.91 -1.66 8.55
N PRO A 119 -3.08 -1.02 8.70
CA PRO A 119 -3.15 0.36 9.09
C PRO A 119 -2.77 0.56 10.56
N HIS A 120 -2.15 1.68 10.86
CA HIS A 120 -1.90 2.06 12.24
C HIS A 120 -3.16 2.75 12.84
N PRO A 121 -3.55 2.46 14.10
CA PRO A 121 -4.83 2.91 14.66
C PRO A 121 -5.08 4.43 14.70
N ARG A 122 -4.03 5.23 14.58
CA ARG A 122 -4.12 6.70 14.61
C ARG A 122 -3.81 7.34 13.27
N ASP A 123 -3.68 6.56 12.23
CA ASP A 123 -3.40 7.08 10.90
C ASP A 123 -4.72 7.34 10.16
N ARG A 124 -4.71 8.38 9.36
CA ARG A 124 -5.69 8.55 8.30
C ARG A 124 -5.48 7.46 7.27
N MET A 125 -6.54 7.00 6.65
CA MET A 125 -6.47 5.83 5.81
C MET A 125 -6.85 6.14 4.37
N MET A 126 -6.11 5.56 3.42
CA MET A 126 -6.36 5.67 1.99
C MET A 126 -6.30 4.29 1.36
N LEU A 127 -7.37 3.92 0.68
CA LEU A 127 -7.47 2.73 -0.16
C LEU A 127 -7.52 3.18 -1.61
N LEU A 128 -6.68 2.64 -2.47
CA LEU A 128 -6.71 2.96 -3.89
C LEU A 128 -6.08 1.85 -4.72
N SER A 129 -6.44 1.83 -6.01
CA SER A 129 -5.76 0.97 -6.98
C SER A 129 -4.43 1.60 -7.43
N GLU A 130 -3.54 0.77 -7.95
CA GLU A 130 -2.30 1.23 -8.58
C GLU A 130 -2.58 2.15 -9.77
N ALA A 131 -3.60 1.82 -10.57
CA ALA A 131 -4.01 2.63 -11.71
C ALA A 131 -4.53 4.02 -11.30
N ALA A 132 -5.28 4.11 -10.19
CA ALA A 132 -5.71 5.38 -9.64
C ALA A 132 -4.52 6.21 -9.12
N LEU A 133 -3.57 5.57 -8.45
CA LEU A 133 -2.37 6.26 -7.96
C LEU A 133 -1.54 6.83 -9.11
N ASP A 134 -1.31 6.05 -10.16
CA ASP A 134 -0.61 6.51 -11.37
C ASP A 134 -1.30 7.72 -11.99
N ALA A 135 -2.63 7.64 -12.22
CA ALA A 135 -3.41 8.70 -12.82
C ALA A 135 -3.41 10.00 -11.96
N LEU A 136 -3.51 9.88 -10.65
CA LEU A 136 -3.39 11.00 -9.71
C LEU A 136 -2.00 11.65 -9.77
N LEU A 137 -0.95 10.84 -9.79
CA LEU A 137 0.42 11.35 -9.88
C LEU A 137 0.74 11.96 -11.25
N ALA A 138 0.16 11.45 -12.32
CA ALA A 138 0.27 11.99 -13.65
C ALA A 138 -0.58 13.27 -13.86
N GLY A 139 -1.51 13.57 -12.94
CA GLY A 139 -2.45 14.69 -13.07
C GLY A 139 -3.54 14.45 -14.13
N THR A 140 -3.74 13.21 -14.58
CA THR A 140 -4.81 12.83 -15.53
C THR A 140 -6.12 12.53 -14.82
N LEU A 141 -6.11 12.43 -13.51
CA LEU A 141 -7.27 12.24 -12.64
C LEU A 141 -7.15 13.20 -11.45
N THR A 142 -8.23 13.92 -11.12
CA THR A 142 -8.27 14.74 -9.91
C THR A 142 -8.72 13.89 -8.70
N ILE A 143 -8.42 14.35 -7.49
CA ILE A 143 -8.84 13.63 -6.28
C ILE A 143 -10.36 13.60 -6.14
N GLU A 144 -11.07 14.67 -6.52
CA GLU A 144 -12.52 14.73 -6.51
C GLU A 144 -13.13 13.70 -7.45
N GLU A 145 -12.56 13.58 -8.65
CA GLU A 145 -13.02 12.59 -9.62
C GLU A 145 -12.69 11.17 -9.17
N ALA A 146 -11.51 10.93 -8.63
CA ALA A 146 -11.11 9.64 -8.09
C ALA A 146 -12.04 9.16 -6.97
N LEU A 147 -12.43 10.05 -6.06
CA LEU A 147 -13.41 9.77 -5.00
C LEU A 147 -14.82 9.53 -5.58
N ARG A 148 -15.25 10.34 -6.55
CA ARG A 148 -16.55 10.19 -7.21
C ARG A 148 -16.66 8.88 -7.99
N LEU A 149 -15.58 8.46 -8.64
CA LEU A 149 -15.48 7.18 -9.34
C LEU A 149 -15.38 5.98 -8.37
N GLY A 150 -15.03 6.22 -7.11
CA GLY A 150 -14.79 5.17 -6.12
C GLY A 150 -13.45 4.44 -6.27
N VAL A 151 -12.55 4.92 -7.14
CA VAL A 151 -11.21 4.32 -7.33
C VAL A 151 -10.23 4.69 -6.22
N VAL A 152 -10.64 5.63 -5.36
CA VAL A 152 -10.00 5.99 -4.08
C VAL A 152 -11.08 6.01 -3.01
N ALA A 153 -10.77 5.47 -1.84
CA ALA A 153 -11.61 5.58 -0.65
C ALA A 153 -10.78 6.10 0.53
N LEU A 154 -11.39 6.99 1.31
CA LEU A 154 -10.79 7.62 2.49
C LEU A 154 -11.66 7.29 3.72
N PRO A 155 -11.59 6.06 4.25
CA PRO A 155 -12.43 5.64 5.35
C PRO A 155 -12.05 6.34 6.66
N GLY A 156 -13.05 6.44 7.56
CA GLY A 156 -12.88 7.03 8.89
C GLY A 156 -13.22 8.52 8.97
N GLU A 157 -13.28 9.02 10.18
CA GLU A 157 -13.69 10.41 10.47
C GLU A 157 -12.70 11.45 9.91
N GLU A 158 -11.43 11.09 9.83
CA GLU A 158 -10.35 11.95 9.30
C GLU A 158 -10.22 11.93 7.76
N GLY A 159 -11.11 11.22 7.06
CA GLY A 159 -11.11 11.15 5.59
C GLY A 159 -11.19 12.52 4.92
N ARG A 160 -11.99 13.44 5.47
CA ARG A 160 -12.11 14.82 4.95
C ARG A 160 -10.80 15.61 5.07
N GLN A 161 -10.07 15.44 6.18
CA GLN A 161 -8.78 16.09 6.33
C GLN A 161 -7.78 15.52 5.33
N LEU A 162 -7.76 14.19 5.13
CA LEU A 162 -6.90 13.57 4.16
C LEU A 162 -7.26 13.97 2.71
N GLN A 163 -8.55 14.14 2.40
CA GLN A 163 -8.99 14.69 1.11
C GLN A 163 -8.43 16.08 0.86
N HIS A 164 -8.50 16.97 1.85
CA HIS A 164 -7.91 18.30 1.77
C HIS A 164 -6.39 18.23 1.54
N ASP A 165 -5.69 17.38 2.30
CA ASP A 165 -4.25 17.19 2.16
C ASP A 165 -3.86 16.66 0.77
N LEU A 166 -4.64 15.72 0.23
CA LEU A 166 -4.46 15.21 -1.13
C LEU A 166 -4.70 16.29 -2.18
N HIS A 167 -5.71 17.13 -1.98
CA HIS A 167 -5.97 18.27 -2.87
C HIS A 167 -4.78 19.23 -2.91
N LEU A 168 -4.22 19.58 -1.75
CA LEU A 168 -3.03 20.44 -1.66
C LEU A 168 -1.80 19.79 -2.32
N ALA A 169 -1.66 18.48 -2.23
CA ALA A 169 -0.49 17.77 -2.72
C ALA A 169 -0.57 17.39 -4.21
N LEU A 170 -1.76 17.20 -4.76
CA LEU A 170 -2.00 16.66 -6.11
C LEU A 170 -2.81 17.60 -6.99
N GLY A 171 -3.44 18.64 -6.43
CA GLY A 171 -4.34 19.57 -7.12
C GLY A 171 -3.60 20.75 -7.76
N SER A 172 -2.61 20.48 -8.61
CA SER A 172 -1.95 21.53 -9.42
C SER A 172 -2.19 21.33 -10.89
#